data_cfc2b563b01c2f671116beeb98346601
#
_entry.id   cfc2b563b01c2f671116beeb98346601
#
_cell.length_a   1.000
_cell.length_b   1.000
_cell.length_c   1.000
_cell.angle_alpha   90.00
_cell.angle_beta   90.00
_cell.angle_gamma   90.00
#
_symmetry.space_group_name_H-M   'P 1'
#
loop_
_entity.id
_entity.type
_entity.pdbx_description
1 polymer ?
#
loop_
_entity_poly.entity_id
_entity_poly.type
_entity_poly.pdbx_seq_one_letter_code
_entity_poly.pdbx_strand_id
1 'polypeptide(L)'
;MSEQTEKFGFTLKATDGMARRGRLTTSWGAVETPVFMPVGTAATVKGMMTDSVKSTGASIILANTYHLMLRPGAERVARLGGVRKMMGWDGPLLTDSGGFQVMSLGPLRKLDEDGVTFKSHLDGSKHRLTPERSTEIQHLLDATITMVFDECTPFPATKPVAAESMALSMRWAKRSRSAFQARTGYGQFGIVQGSVFPDLRAESVAALEEIDFEGYAVGGLAVGEGQQAMFETLEVTTPLMRQDKPRYLMGVGKPSDLVGGVARGIDMFDCVLPTRSGRTGQGFTRRGPVNLKNARHADDPRPLDEACSCPACSRYSRAYLHHLFKAEEVLSLMLLSWHNLHYYQDLMADMRRAIEAGTFADYEANFHAMQAMGDIEPL
;
A
#
# COMPACT_ATOMS: atom_id res chain seq x y z
N MET A 1 -34.20 3.36 4.91
CA MET A 1 -33.33 4.54 4.71
C MET A 1 -32.59 4.31 3.41
N SER A 2 -32.86 5.10 2.36
CA SER A 2 -32.13 5.01 1.09
C SER A 2 -30.69 5.39 1.34
N GLU A 3 -29.76 4.42 1.25
CA GLU A 3 -28.34 4.72 1.14
C GLU A 3 -28.15 5.63 -0.07
N GLN A 4 -27.94 6.92 0.16
CA GLN A 4 -27.40 7.79 -0.87
C GLN A 4 -25.99 7.27 -1.15
N THR A 5 -25.84 6.55 -2.25
CA THR A 5 -24.52 6.13 -2.76
C THR A 5 -23.73 7.40 -3.06
N GLU A 6 -22.80 7.73 -2.15
CA GLU A 6 -21.95 8.92 -2.30
C GLU A 6 -21.06 8.74 -3.54
N LYS A 7 -20.89 9.82 -4.31
CA LYS A 7 -19.96 9.83 -5.45
C LYS A 7 -18.53 9.67 -4.94
N PHE A 8 -17.69 8.98 -5.72
CA PHE A 8 -16.25 8.95 -5.45
C PHE A 8 -15.71 10.39 -5.45
N GLY A 9 -14.96 10.75 -4.41
CA GLY A 9 -14.42 12.09 -4.27
C GLY A 9 -13.35 12.19 -3.21
N PHE A 10 -12.51 13.21 -3.33
CA PHE A 10 -11.49 13.54 -2.35
C PHE A 10 -11.67 14.98 -1.87
N THR A 11 -11.65 15.17 -0.56
CA THR A 11 -11.73 16.49 0.07
C THR A 11 -10.48 16.71 0.90
N LEU A 12 -9.67 17.68 0.51
CA LEU A 12 -8.53 18.16 1.31
C LEU A 12 -9.06 18.99 2.48
N LYS A 13 -8.74 18.60 3.72
CA LYS A 13 -9.25 19.24 4.94
C LYS A 13 -8.26 20.21 5.59
N ALA A 14 -6.97 19.83 5.60
CA ALA A 14 -5.89 20.65 6.14
C ALA A 14 -4.55 20.31 5.46
N THR A 15 -3.62 21.22 5.58
CA THR A 15 -2.22 21.03 5.16
C THR A 15 -1.28 21.62 6.21
N ASP A 16 -0.10 21.02 6.34
CA ASP A 16 1.00 21.57 7.14
C ASP A 16 2.30 21.35 6.34
N GLY A 17 2.90 22.40 5.82
CA GLY A 17 3.89 22.32 4.75
C GLY A 17 3.31 21.58 3.53
N MET A 18 3.98 20.53 3.07
CA MET A 18 3.47 19.67 2.00
C MET A 18 2.57 18.54 2.52
N ALA A 19 2.59 18.24 3.82
CA ALA A 19 1.76 17.20 4.42
C ALA A 19 0.27 17.54 4.30
N ARG A 20 -0.54 16.52 3.98
CA ARG A 20 -1.95 16.67 3.61
C ARG A 20 -2.85 15.84 4.50
N ARG A 21 -3.92 16.44 4.97
CA ARG A 21 -5.01 15.80 5.69
C ARG A 21 -6.26 15.85 4.83
N GLY A 22 -6.76 14.71 4.39
CA GLY A 22 -7.91 14.63 3.52
C GLY A 22 -8.91 13.53 3.91
N ARG A 23 -9.98 13.45 3.12
CA ARG A 23 -11.02 12.42 3.21
C ARG A 23 -11.37 11.93 1.82
N LEU A 24 -11.22 10.66 1.58
CA LEU A 24 -11.68 9.96 0.40
C LEU A 24 -13.07 9.37 0.67
N THR A 25 -14.03 9.69 -0.18
CA THR A 25 -15.42 9.18 -0.12
C THR A 25 -15.60 8.10 -1.17
N THR A 26 -16.17 6.97 -0.79
CA THR A 26 -16.44 5.83 -1.67
C THR A 26 -17.82 5.25 -1.40
N SER A 27 -18.31 4.35 -2.29
CA SER A 27 -19.56 3.59 -2.06
C SER A 27 -19.49 2.63 -0.88
N TRP A 28 -18.30 2.36 -0.34
CA TRP A 28 -18.07 1.43 0.78
C TRP A 28 -17.59 2.13 2.05
N GLY A 29 -17.84 3.41 2.15
CA GLY A 29 -17.45 4.23 3.30
C GLY A 29 -16.34 5.23 2.98
N ALA A 30 -16.04 6.06 3.96
CA ALA A 30 -15.02 7.09 3.86
C ALA A 30 -13.69 6.61 4.43
N VAL A 31 -12.60 7.11 3.85
CA VAL A 31 -11.23 6.85 4.27
C VAL A 31 -10.57 8.16 4.63
N GLU A 32 -10.10 8.28 5.86
CA GLU A 32 -9.37 9.46 6.33
C GLU A 32 -7.88 9.32 5.97
N THR A 33 -7.30 10.32 5.31
CA THR A 33 -5.89 10.32 4.87
C THR A 33 -5.03 11.28 5.70
N PRO A 34 -3.72 11.00 5.86
CA PRO A 34 -2.99 9.86 5.32
C PRO A 34 -3.47 8.53 5.87
N VAL A 35 -3.34 7.46 5.05
CA VAL A 35 -3.81 6.11 5.37
C VAL A 35 -2.83 5.05 4.92
N PHE A 36 -2.71 3.97 5.70
CA PHE A 36 -1.99 2.76 5.33
C PHE A 36 -2.98 1.63 5.02
N MET A 37 -2.81 0.98 3.88
CA MET A 37 -3.64 -0.14 3.40
C MET A 37 -2.95 -1.48 3.70
N PRO A 38 -3.47 -2.29 4.64
CA PRO A 38 -2.99 -3.65 4.81
C PRO A 38 -3.15 -4.48 3.54
N VAL A 39 -2.13 -5.28 3.20
CA VAL A 39 -2.11 -6.05 1.96
C VAL A 39 -2.73 -7.43 2.16
N GLY A 40 -3.86 -7.65 1.49
CA GLY A 40 -4.60 -8.91 1.42
C GLY A 40 -4.35 -9.68 0.13
N THR A 41 -3.13 -10.14 -0.12
CA THR A 41 -2.62 -10.67 -1.39
C THR A 41 -3.55 -11.69 -2.06
N ALA A 42 -4.08 -12.65 -1.31
CA ALA A 42 -4.95 -13.71 -1.82
C ALA A 42 -6.33 -13.68 -1.14
N ALA A 43 -6.95 -12.51 -1.09
CA ALA A 43 -8.18 -12.24 -0.34
C ALA A 43 -8.02 -12.56 1.17
N THR A 44 -6.83 -12.33 1.72
CA THR A 44 -6.57 -12.44 3.15
C THR A 44 -5.34 -11.63 3.53
N VAL A 45 -5.41 -10.86 4.60
CA VAL A 45 -4.24 -10.30 5.28
C VAL A 45 -3.58 -11.45 6.04
N LYS A 46 -2.36 -11.79 5.63
CA LYS A 46 -1.69 -13.02 6.08
C LYS A 46 -1.58 -13.11 7.60
N GLY A 47 -2.10 -14.21 8.17
CA GLY A 47 -2.06 -14.48 9.60
C GLY A 47 -3.07 -13.69 10.43
N MET A 48 -4.09 -13.08 9.80
CA MET A 48 -5.10 -12.30 10.51
C MET A 48 -6.52 -12.61 10.06
N MET A 49 -7.43 -12.69 11.00
CA MET A 49 -8.87 -12.65 10.74
C MET A 49 -9.28 -11.25 10.30
N THR A 50 -10.32 -11.15 9.49
CA THR A 50 -10.80 -9.86 8.98
C THR A 50 -11.21 -8.91 10.11
N ASP A 51 -11.87 -9.41 11.16
CA ASP A 51 -12.23 -8.62 12.34
C ASP A 51 -10.99 -8.10 13.09
N SER A 52 -9.91 -8.90 13.14
CA SER A 52 -8.65 -8.44 13.71
C SER A 52 -8.01 -7.34 12.87
N VAL A 53 -8.14 -7.39 11.54
CA VAL A 53 -7.68 -6.29 10.66
C VAL A 53 -8.49 -5.02 10.92
N LYS A 54 -9.83 -5.12 11.00
CA LYS A 54 -10.70 -3.98 11.34
C LYS A 54 -10.34 -3.37 12.70
N SER A 55 -10.07 -4.21 13.70
CA SER A 55 -9.74 -3.75 15.05
C SER A 55 -8.42 -3.00 15.15
N THR A 56 -7.55 -3.06 14.12
CA THR A 56 -6.36 -2.20 14.05
C THR A 56 -6.68 -0.76 13.68
N GLY A 57 -7.90 -0.46 13.23
CA GLY A 57 -8.30 0.84 12.67
C GLY A 57 -8.14 0.93 11.15
N ALA A 58 -7.80 -0.17 10.47
CA ALA A 58 -7.73 -0.19 9.02
C ALA A 58 -9.11 0.07 8.40
N SER A 59 -9.20 1.11 7.56
CA SER A 59 -10.44 1.54 6.89
C SER A 59 -10.50 1.15 5.42
N ILE A 60 -9.40 0.74 4.84
CA ILE A 60 -9.25 0.27 3.46
C ILE A 60 -8.15 -0.80 3.41
N ILE A 61 -8.29 -1.78 2.53
CA ILE A 61 -7.28 -2.82 2.30
C ILE A 61 -6.92 -2.88 0.81
N LEU A 62 -5.77 -3.51 0.52
CA LEU A 62 -5.33 -3.79 -0.84
C LEU A 62 -5.37 -5.30 -1.12
N ALA A 63 -5.81 -5.70 -2.32
CA ALA A 63 -5.67 -7.08 -2.81
C ALA A 63 -4.92 -7.10 -4.15
N ASN A 64 -4.27 -8.22 -4.46
CA ASN A 64 -3.41 -8.30 -5.64
C ASN A 64 -4.09 -9.02 -6.80
N THR A 65 -4.26 -8.31 -7.90
CA THR A 65 -4.89 -8.78 -9.16
C THR A 65 -4.19 -10.02 -9.70
N TYR A 66 -2.86 -10.01 -9.81
CA TYR A 66 -2.08 -11.14 -10.31
C TYR A 66 -2.35 -12.44 -9.54
N HIS A 67 -2.34 -12.40 -8.23
CA HIS A 67 -2.54 -13.59 -7.41
C HIS A 67 -3.97 -14.12 -7.51
N LEU A 68 -4.96 -13.23 -7.49
CA LEU A 68 -6.37 -13.61 -7.51
C LEU A 68 -6.84 -14.07 -8.89
N MET A 69 -6.27 -13.54 -9.99
CA MET A 69 -6.56 -14.04 -11.34
C MET A 69 -6.03 -15.46 -11.56
N LEU A 70 -4.91 -15.81 -10.95
CA LEU A 70 -4.34 -17.16 -11.05
C LEU A 70 -5.07 -18.13 -10.12
N ARG A 71 -5.36 -17.70 -8.89
CA ARG A 71 -6.02 -18.55 -7.89
C ARG A 71 -6.83 -17.71 -6.90
N PRO A 72 -8.15 -17.88 -6.82
CA PRO A 72 -8.95 -18.97 -7.41
C PRO A 72 -9.45 -18.70 -8.84
N GLY A 73 -9.07 -17.58 -9.47
CA GLY A 73 -9.54 -17.08 -10.75
C GLY A 73 -10.58 -15.97 -10.60
N ALA A 74 -10.44 -14.88 -11.39
CA ALA A 74 -11.25 -13.67 -11.25
C ALA A 74 -12.74 -13.94 -11.46
N GLU A 75 -13.11 -14.76 -12.45
CA GLU A 75 -14.48 -15.15 -12.74
C GLU A 75 -15.12 -15.96 -11.60
N ARG A 76 -14.32 -16.76 -10.89
CA ARG A 76 -14.81 -17.47 -9.69
C ARG A 76 -15.04 -16.50 -8.55
N VAL A 77 -14.12 -15.56 -8.32
CA VAL A 77 -14.30 -14.51 -7.31
C VAL A 77 -15.56 -13.69 -7.58
N ALA A 78 -15.80 -13.32 -8.84
CA ALA A 78 -17.03 -12.60 -9.24
C ALA A 78 -18.30 -13.38 -8.91
N ARG A 79 -18.34 -14.70 -9.24
CA ARG A 79 -19.50 -15.56 -8.89
C ARG A 79 -19.74 -15.70 -7.39
N LEU A 80 -18.70 -15.52 -6.57
CA LEU A 80 -18.77 -15.55 -5.11
C LEU A 80 -19.10 -14.17 -4.50
N GLY A 81 -19.32 -13.14 -5.35
CA GLY A 81 -19.73 -11.80 -4.93
C GLY A 81 -18.57 -10.83 -4.68
N GLY A 82 -17.41 -11.08 -5.29
CA GLY A 82 -16.22 -10.26 -5.18
C GLY A 82 -15.33 -10.60 -3.97
N VAL A 83 -14.15 -9.96 -3.92
CA VAL A 83 -13.16 -10.19 -2.86
C VAL A 83 -13.72 -9.84 -1.49
N ARG A 84 -14.43 -8.72 -1.36
CA ARG A 84 -15.00 -8.28 -0.08
C ARG A 84 -15.92 -9.32 0.54
N LYS A 85 -16.88 -9.83 -0.24
CA LYS A 85 -17.80 -10.85 0.26
C LYS A 85 -17.06 -12.14 0.59
N MET A 86 -16.09 -12.53 -0.24
CA MET A 86 -15.33 -13.75 -0.06
C MET A 86 -14.50 -13.74 1.22
N MET A 87 -13.93 -12.59 1.62
CA MET A 87 -13.10 -12.47 2.83
C MET A 87 -13.83 -11.87 4.04
N GLY A 88 -15.09 -11.46 3.91
CA GLY A 88 -15.86 -10.82 4.97
C GLY A 88 -15.41 -9.39 5.29
N TRP A 89 -14.88 -8.66 4.29
CA TRP A 89 -14.50 -7.26 4.42
C TRP A 89 -15.64 -6.33 3.95
N ASP A 90 -16.01 -5.36 4.77
CA ASP A 90 -17.12 -4.46 4.52
C ASP A 90 -16.72 -3.00 4.20
N GLY A 91 -15.42 -2.74 4.09
CA GLY A 91 -14.86 -1.44 3.71
C GLY A 91 -14.42 -1.35 2.24
N PRO A 92 -13.88 -0.20 1.83
CA PRO A 92 -13.26 -0.03 0.53
C PRO A 92 -12.13 -1.02 0.28
N LEU A 93 -11.96 -1.40 -0.99
CA LEU A 93 -10.91 -2.30 -1.48
C LEU A 93 -10.21 -1.65 -2.67
N LEU A 94 -8.89 -1.53 -2.60
CA LEU A 94 -8.05 -1.21 -3.75
C LEU A 94 -7.42 -2.49 -4.31
N THR A 95 -7.38 -2.64 -5.62
CA THR A 95 -6.57 -3.69 -6.26
C THR A 95 -5.45 -3.05 -7.07
N ASP A 96 -4.25 -3.65 -7.02
CA ASP A 96 -3.18 -3.32 -7.96
C ASP A 96 -3.56 -3.75 -9.38
N SER A 97 -2.76 -3.34 -10.37
CA SER A 97 -2.96 -3.72 -11.78
C SER A 97 -2.47 -5.14 -12.12
N GLY A 98 -1.64 -5.74 -11.26
CA GLY A 98 -0.88 -6.96 -11.54
C GLY A 98 0.41 -6.71 -12.32
N GLY A 99 0.68 -5.51 -12.77
CA GLY A 99 1.85 -5.15 -13.58
C GLY A 99 3.16 -5.46 -12.87
N PHE A 100 3.36 -4.98 -11.65
CA PHE A 100 4.59 -5.18 -10.89
C PHE A 100 4.93 -6.68 -10.70
N GLN A 101 3.93 -7.51 -10.34
CA GLN A 101 4.14 -8.93 -10.11
C GLN A 101 4.53 -9.64 -11.40
N VAL A 102 3.89 -9.32 -12.53
CA VAL A 102 4.25 -9.87 -13.84
C VAL A 102 5.63 -9.38 -14.27
N MET A 103 5.96 -8.11 -14.02
CA MET A 103 7.29 -7.56 -14.32
C MET A 103 8.39 -8.25 -13.50
N SER A 104 8.13 -8.66 -12.28
CA SER A 104 9.07 -9.37 -11.41
C SER A 104 9.38 -10.81 -11.84
N LEU A 105 8.59 -11.41 -12.76
CA LEU A 105 8.82 -12.78 -13.27
C LEU A 105 10.06 -12.91 -14.18
N GLY A 106 10.68 -11.81 -14.60
CA GLY A 106 11.91 -11.82 -15.40
C GLY A 106 11.78 -12.61 -16.71
N PRO A 107 12.58 -13.68 -16.92
CA PRO A 107 12.61 -14.45 -18.18
C PRO A 107 11.30 -15.20 -18.51
N LEU A 108 10.39 -15.34 -17.56
CA LEU A 108 9.10 -16.01 -17.76
C LEU A 108 8.05 -15.13 -18.44
N ARG A 109 8.41 -13.90 -18.80
CA ARG A 109 7.52 -12.92 -19.43
C ARG A 109 8.03 -12.45 -20.80
N LYS A 110 7.09 -12.04 -21.64
CA LYS A 110 7.34 -11.29 -22.89
C LYS A 110 6.44 -10.07 -22.92
N LEU A 111 7.04 -8.90 -23.04
CA LEU A 111 6.35 -7.60 -23.14
C LEU A 111 6.30 -7.17 -24.59
N ASP A 112 5.18 -6.58 -24.99
CA ASP A 112 4.95 -5.90 -26.26
C ASP A 112 3.98 -4.70 -26.07
N GLU A 113 3.69 -3.97 -27.14
CA GLU A 113 2.79 -2.79 -27.09
C GLU A 113 1.40 -3.12 -26.54
N ASP A 114 0.90 -4.34 -26.77
CA ASP A 114 -0.44 -4.73 -26.37
C ASP A 114 -0.55 -5.19 -24.91
N GLY A 115 0.57 -5.61 -24.30
CA GLY A 115 0.56 -6.11 -22.93
C GLY A 115 1.69 -7.07 -22.63
N VAL A 116 1.47 -7.95 -21.65
CA VAL A 116 2.48 -8.90 -21.15
C VAL A 116 1.95 -10.32 -21.23
N THR A 117 2.71 -11.18 -21.92
CA THR A 117 2.49 -12.63 -21.90
C THR A 117 3.45 -13.26 -20.90
N PHE A 118 2.95 -14.11 -20.00
CA PHE A 118 3.76 -14.74 -18.96
C PHE A 118 3.31 -16.18 -18.67
N LYS A 119 4.18 -16.93 -17.99
CA LYS A 119 3.85 -18.25 -17.44
C LYS A 119 3.55 -18.15 -15.95
N SER A 120 2.45 -18.76 -15.53
CA SER A 120 2.07 -18.87 -14.12
C SER A 120 3.16 -19.60 -13.33
N HIS A 121 3.53 -19.04 -12.19
CA HIS A 121 4.45 -19.69 -11.25
C HIS A 121 3.80 -20.85 -10.48
N LEU A 122 2.47 -21.01 -10.58
CA LEU A 122 1.73 -22.06 -9.87
C LEU A 122 1.72 -23.39 -10.65
N ASP A 123 1.51 -23.31 -11.97
CA ASP A 123 1.23 -24.48 -12.81
C ASP A 123 1.88 -24.40 -14.21
N GLY A 124 2.61 -23.30 -14.50
CA GLY A 124 3.27 -23.08 -15.79
C GLY A 124 2.32 -22.68 -16.93
N SER A 125 1.02 -22.54 -16.68
CA SER A 125 0.04 -22.12 -17.69
C SER A 125 0.37 -20.73 -18.26
N LYS A 126 0.08 -20.54 -19.55
CA LYS A 126 0.38 -19.29 -20.25
C LYS A 126 -0.80 -18.33 -20.12
N HIS A 127 -0.52 -17.10 -19.70
CA HIS A 127 -1.47 -16.02 -19.55
C HIS A 127 -1.04 -14.79 -20.34
N ARG A 128 -2.02 -13.98 -20.73
CA ARG A 128 -1.81 -12.65 -21.29
C ARG A 128 -2.57 -11.63 -20.48
N LEU A 129 -1.88 -10.57 -20.07
CA LEU A 129 -2.44 -9.43 -19.35
C LEU A 129 -2.24 -8.19 -20.21
N THR A 130 -3.36 -7.54 -20.56
CA THR A 130 -3.42 -6.28 -21.27
C THR A 130 -4.05 -5.22 -20.37
N PRO A 131 -3.97 -3.92 -20.69
CA PRO A 131 -4.65 -2.87 -19.94
C PRO A 131 -6.16 -3.15 -19.77
N GLU A 132 -6.81 -3.63 -20.81
CA GLU A 132 -8.24 -3.96 -20.78
C GLU A 132 -8.51 -5.15 -19.87
N ARG A 133 -7.72 -6.24 -20.02
CA ARG A 133 -7.91 -7.44 -19.21
C ARG A 133 -7.60 -7.19 -17.73
N SER A 134 -6.55 -6.41 -17.42
CA SER A 134 -6.27 -5.99 -16.04
C SER A 134 -7.45 -5.24 -15.44
N THR A 135 -8.00 -4.27 -16.15
CA THR A 135 -9.16 -3.49 -15.69
C THR A 135 -10.39 -4.38 -15.51
N GLU A 136 -10.67 -5.28 -16.45
CA GLU A 136 -11.78 -6.25 -16.36
C GLU A 136 -11.62 -7.16 -15.12
N ILE A 137 -10.42 -7.70 -14.87
CA ILE A 137 -10.16 -8.53 -13.69
C ILE A 137 -10.45 -7.75 -12.41
N GLN A 138 -9.97 -6.52 -12.29
CA GLN A 138 -10.22 -5.68 -11.12
C GLN A 138 -11.74 -5.41 -10.91
N HIS A 139 -12.51 -5.26 -11.98
CA HIS A 139 -13.98 -5.20 -11.90
C HIS A 139 -14.59 -6.52 -11.41
N LEU A 140 -14.11 -7.67 -11.91
CA LEU A 140 -14.54 -9.00 -11.45
C LEU A 140 -14.21 -9.25 -9.98
N LEU A 141 -13.12 -8.69 -9.49
CA LEU A 141 -12.74 -8.70 -8.08
C LEU A 141 -13.60 -7.76 -7.22
N ASP A 142 -14.39 -6.89 -7.84
CA ASP A 142 -15.21 -5.84 -7.25
C ASP A 142 -14.39 -4.80 -6.47
N ALA A 143 -13.24 -4.40 -7.04
CA ALA A 143 -12.41 -3.36 -6.46
C ALA A 143 -13.14 -2.00 -6.45
N THR A 144 -13.09 -1.31 -5.31
CA THR A 144 -13.61 0.07 -5.17
C THR A 144 -12.70 1.05 -5.89
N ILE A 145 -11.39 0.81 -5.83
CA ILE A 145 -10.36 1.57 -6.52
C ILE A 145 -9.56 0.59 -7.38
N THR A 146 -9.55 0.83 -8.69
CA THR A 146 -8.74 0.09 -9.65
C THR A 146 -7.51 0.89 -10.03
N MET A 147 -6.42 0.22 -10.36
CA MET A 147 -5.20 0.84 -10.89
C MET A 147 -5.11 0.64 -12.40
N VAL A 148 -4.58 1.62 -13.12
CA VAL A 148 -4.21 1.43 -14.53
C VAL A 148 -3.13 0.37 -14.65
N PHE A 149 -3.07 -0.34 -15.78
CA PHE A 149 -1.98 -1.25 -16.09
C PHE A 149 -0.75 -0.45 -16.52
N ASP A 150 0.41 -0.74 -15.93
CA ASP A 150 1.64 0.00 -16.13
C ASP A 150 2.85 -0.93 -16.28
N GLU A 151 3.92 -0.42 -16.86
CA GLU A 151 5.24 -1.04 -16.84
C GLU A 151 6.08 -0.43 -15.72
N CYS A 152 6.43 -1.23 -14.73
CA CYS A 152 7.36 -0.83 -13.69
C CYS A 152 8.80 -0.98 -14.19
N THR A 153 9.46 0.14 -14.51
CA THR A 153 10.85 0.18 -14.97
C THR A 153 11.76 -0.37 -13.86
N PRO A 154 12.64 -1.35 -14.15
CA PRO A 154 13.62 -1.83 -13.18
C PRO A 154 14.62 -0.73 -12.83
N PHE A 155 15.14 -0.74 -11.61
CA PHE A 155 16.20 0.18 -11.18
C PHE A 155 17.52 -0.60 -10.97
N PRO A 156 18.68 -0.05 -11.39
CA PRO A 156 18.84 1.20 -12.15
C PRO A 156 18.44 1.08 -13.62
N ALA A 157 17.95 2.17 -14.20
CA ALA A 157 17.67 2.28 -15.62
C ALA A 157 18.33 3.54 -16.21
N THR A 158 18.72 3.47 -17.47
CA THR A 158 19.13 4.69 -18.18
C THR A 158 17.91 5.55 -18.51
N LYS A 159 18.11 6.86 -18.68
CA LYS A 159 17.01 7.76 -18.98
C LYS A 159 16.23 7.39 -20.26
N PRO A 160 16.87 6.97 -21.38
CA PRO A 160 16.11 6.51 -22.55
C PRO A 160 15.23 5.30 -22.27
N VAL A 161 15.71 4.31 -21.49
CA VAL A 161 14.91 3.13 -21.10
C VAL A 161 13.74 3.55 -20.22
N ALA A 162 13.96 4.44 -19.25
CA ALA A 162 12.90 4.95 -18.39
C ALA A 162 11.85 5.75 -19.20
N ALA A 163 12.26 6.53 -20.20
CA ALA A 163 11.37 7.29 -21.07
C ALA A 163 10.49 6.38 -21.94
N GLU A 164 11.05 5.33 -22.52
CA GLU A 164 10.32 4.35 -23.34
C GLU A 164 9.27 3.61 -22.49
N SER A 165 9.67 3.09 -21.33
CA SER A 165 8.78 2.44 -20.36
C SER A 165 7.67 3.36 -19.87
N MET A 166 8.00 4.61 -19.53
CA MET A 166 7.01 5.62 -19.13
C MET A 166 6.01 5.90 -20.24
N ALA A 167 6.49 6.12 -21.47
CA ALA A 167 5.62 6.38 -22.63
C ALA A 167 4.68 5.20 -22.93
N LEU A 168 5.15 3.95 -22.80
CA LEU A 168 4.30 2.75 -22.89
C LEU A 168 3.22 2.76 -21.80
N SER A 169 3.60 3.05 -20.55
CA SER A 169 2.66 3.15 -19.42
C SER A 169 1.58 4.21 -19.66
N MET A 170 1.92 5.35 -20.28
CA MET A 170 0.92 6.40 -20.60
C MET A 170 -0.06 5.92 -21.67
N ARG A 171 0.38 5.19 -22.70
CA ARG A 171 -0.51 4.56 -23.68
C ARG A 171 -1.42 3.51 -23.05
N TRP A 172 -0.88 2.71 -22.14
CA TRP A 172 -1.65 1.72 -21.38
C TRP A 172 -2.63 2.35 -20.39
N ALA A 173 -2.30 3.49 -19.78
CA ALA A 173 -3.20 4.25 -18.93
C ALA A 173 -4.45 4.71 -19.71
N LYS A 174 -4.27 5.22 -20.94
CA LYS A 174 -5.39 5.57 -21.84
C LYS A 174 -6.30 4.38 -22.14
N ARG A 175 -5.71 3.22 -22.44
CA ARG A 175 -6.45 1.97 -22.73
C ARG A 175 -7.17 1.45 -21.48
N SER A 176 -6.52 1.48 -20.31
CA SER A 176 -7.14 1.13 -19.03
C SER A 176 -8.34 2.03 -18.72
N ARG A 177 -8.21 3.35 -18.97
CA ARG A 177 -9.31 4.31 -18.77
C ARG A 177 -10.48 4.04 -19.70
N SER A 178 -10.20 3.72 -20.96
CA SER A 178 -11.25 3.36 -21.93
C SER A 178 -12.00 2.08 -21.57
N ALA A 179 -11.34 1.14 -20.88
CA ALA A 179 -11.96 -0.11 -20.41
C ALA A 179 -12.66 0.04 -19.05
N PHE A 180 -12.41 1.12 -18.33
CA PHE A 180 -13.01 1.34 -17.01
C PHE A 180 -14.51 1.58 -17.11
N GLN A 181 -15.28 0.77 -16.38
CA GLN A 181 -16.73 0.92 -16.26
C GLN A 181 -17.05 1.78 -15.03
N ALA A 182 -17.45 3.02 -15.27
CA ALA A 182 -17.79 3.95 -14.21
C ALA A 182 -19.00 3.44 -13.39
N ARG A 183 -18.82 3.40 -12.07
CA ARG A 183 -19.86 3.09 -11.07
C ARG A 183 -19.84 4.15 -9.99
N THR A 184 -21.00 4.52 -9.46
CA THR A 184 -21.09 5.51 -8.38
C THR A 184 -20.27 5.07 -7.17
N GLY A 185 -19.37 5.94 -6.69
CA GLY A 185 -18.50 5.69 -5.54
C GLY A 185 -17.32 4.76 -5.81
N TYR A 186 -17.01 4.45 -7.07
CA TYR A 186 -15.83 3.71 -7.52
C TYR A 186 -14.92 4.62 -8.34
N GLY A 187 -13.61 4.35 -8.33
CA GLY A 187 -12.63 5.15 -9.05
C GLY A 187 -11.50 4.34 -9.66
N GLN A 188 -10.81 4.96 -10.61
CA GLN A 188 -9.57 4.43 -11.20
C GLN A 188 -8.44 5.41 -10.99
N PHE A 189 -7.26 4.91 -10.58
CA PHE A 189 -6.07 5.73 -10.36
C PHE A 189 -5.07 5.55 -11.48
N GLY A 190 -4.53 6.68 -11.98
CA GLY A 190 -3.37 6.72 -12.85
C GLY A 190 -2.09 6.46 -12.08
N ILE A 191 -1.05 5.94 -12.75
CA ILE A 191 0.26 5.67 -12.14
C ILE A 191 1.33 6.50 -12.82
N VAL A 192 1.89 7.47 -12.08
CA VAL A 192 3.01 8.29 -12.54
C VAL A 192 4.28 7.44 -12.58
N GLN A 193 4.89 7.36 -13.75
CA GLN A 193 6.15 6.67 -14.00
C GLN A 193 7.27 7.67 -14.35
N GLY A 194 8.50 7.21 -14.66
CA GLY A 194 9.63 8.07 -15.04
C GLY A 194 10.89 7.84 -14.20
N SER A 195 10.93 6.72 -13.41
CA SER A 195 12.08 6.39 -12.55
C SER A 195 12.45 7.57 -11.65
N VAL A 196 13.72 7.91 -11.51
CA VAL A 196 14.23 9.04 -10.71
C VAL A 196 14.49 10.31 -11.55
N PHE A 197 13.93 10.42 -12.75
CA PHE A 197 14.17 11.54 -13.66
C PHE A 197 13.05 12.58 -13.56
N PRO A 198 13.34 13.82 -13.06
CA PRO A 198 12.31 14.83 -12.80
C PRO A 198 11.49 15.24 -14.02
N ASP A 199 12.13 15.37 -15.18
CA ASP A 199 11.46 15.73 -16.44
C ASP A 199 10.50 14.63 -16.93
N LEU A 200 10.88 13.35 -16.81
CA LEU A 200 9.99 12.24 -17.13
C LEU A 200 8.81 12.15 -16.15
N ARG A 201 9.04 12.43 -14.86
CA ARG A 201 7.96 12.53 -13.86
C ARG A 201 6.96 13.62 -14.23
N ALA A 202 7.45 14.80 -14.61
CA ALA A 202 6.59 15.91 -15.04
C ALA A 202 5.78 15.55 -16.30
N GLU A 203 6.40 14.96 -17.30
CA GLU A 203 5.73 14.49 -18.52
C GLU A 203 4.65 13.46 -18.20
N SER A 204 4.94 12.49 -17.33
CA SER A 204 4.00 11.46 -16.90
C SER A 204 2.80 12.06 -16.15
N VAL A 205 3.01 13.01 -15.24
CA VAL A 205 1.93 13.72 -14.53
C VAL A 205 1.02 14.42 -15.53
N ALA A 206 1.58 15.21 -16.44
CA ALA A 206 0.82 15.96 -17.45
C ALA A 206 -0.03 15.03 -18.33
N ALA A 207 0.57 13.92 -18.82
CA ALA A 207 -0.14 12.95 -19.67
C ALA A 207 -1.30 12.26 -18.92
N LEU A 208 -1.15 11.97 -17.62
CA LEU A 208 -2.21 11.37 -16.82
C LEU A 208 -3.30 12.37 -16.45
N GLU A 209 -2.97 13.64 -16.24
CA GLU A 209 -3.97 14.69 -15.97
C GLU A 209 -4.86 14.97 -17.18
N GLU A 210 -4.34 14.87 -18.42
CA GLU A 210 -5.15 14.94 -19.64
C GLU A 210 -6.21 13.82 -19.74
N ILE A 211 -5.94 12.64 -19.14
CA ILE A 211 -6.88 11.52 -19.11
C ILE A 211 -7.94 11.71 -18.03
N ASP A 212 -7.63 12.41 -16.95
CA ASP A 212 -8.44 12.70 -15.76
C ASP A 212 -8.89 11.45 -14.98
N PHE A 213 -8.07 11.06 -14.00
CA PHE A 213 -8.37 9.97 -13.08
C PHE A 213 -8.97 10.49 -11.76
N GLU A 214 -9.63 9.59 -11.02
CA GLU A 214 -10.16 9.87 -9.68
C GLU A 214 -9.05 10.00 -8.61
N GLY A 215 -7.83 9.55 -8.91
CA GLY A 215 -6.64 9.70 -8.08
C GLY A 215 -5.37 9.35 -8.84
N TYR A 216 -4.21 9.59 -8.23
CA TYR A 216 -2.92 9.37 -8.87
C TYR A 216 -1.97 8.67 -7.91
N ALA A 217 -1.31 7.63 -8.42
CA ALA A 217 -0.25 6.95 -7.70
C ALA A 217 1.13 7.34 -8.22
N VAL A 218 2.14 7.25 -7.38
CA VAL A 218 3.55 7.34 -7.75
C VAL A 218 4.10 5.92 -7.76
N GLY A 219 4.37 5.42 -8.97
CA GLY A 219 4.96 4.11 -9.21
C GLY A 219 6.45 4.17 -9.51
N GLY A 220 7.09 3.01 -9.68
CA GLY A 220 8.51 2.90 -10.03
C GLY A 220 9.47 3.44 -8.97
N LEU A 221 9.03 3.49 -7.71
CA LEU A 221 9.84 3.76 -6.52
C LEU A 221 9.80 2.54 -5.58
N ALA A 222 10.70 2.50 -4.59
CA ALA A 222 10.93 1.34 -3.72
C ALA A 222 11.33 0.05 -4.49
N VAL A 223 12.02 0.23 -5.61
CA VAL A 223 12.52 -0.85 -6.48
C VAL A 223 14.05 -1.01 -6.44
N GLY A 224 14.71 -0.35 -5.47
CA GLY A 224 16.15 -0.46 -5.22
C GLY A 224 16.94 0.86 -5.22
N GLU A 225 16.29 2.00 -5.45
CA GLU A 225 16.91 3.34 -5.51
C GLU A 225 17.35 3.88 -4.14
N GLY A 226 16.81 3.32 -3.06
CA GLY A 226 17.04 3.78 -1.71
C GLY A 226 16.14 4.96 -1.30
N GLN A 227 16.09 5.20 0.03
CA GLN A 227 15.15 6.17 0.63
C GLN A 227 15.40 7.59 0.16
N GLN A 228 16.68 8.02 0.08
CA GLN A 228 17.02 9.39 -0.30
C GLN A 228 16.54 9.71 -1.71
N ALA A 229 16.87 8.88 -2.70
CA ALA A 229 16.46 9.09 -4.08
C ALA A 229 14.92 9.01 -4.25
N MET A 230 14.25 8.15 -3.48
CA MET A 230 12.80 8.12 -3.40
C MET A 230 12.24 9.47 -2.91
N PHE A 231 12.77 10.02 -1.82
CA PHE A 231 12.31 11.29 -1.27
C PHE A 231 12.58 12.48 -2.21
N GLU A 232 13.78 12.56 -2.79
CA GLU A 232 14.11 13.57 -3.81
C GLU A 232 13.15 13.50 -5.01
N THR A 233 12.79 12.29 -5.44
CA THR A 233 11.81 12.10 -6.53
C THR A 233 10.41 12.56 -6.12
N LEU A 234 9.98 12.30 -4.88
CA LEU A 234 8.69 12.78 -4.37
C LEU A 234 8.65 14.33 -4.30
N GLU A 235 9.74 14.96 -3.86
CA GLU A 235 9.83 16.43 -3.75
C GLU A 235 9.60 17.15 -5.08
N VAL A 236 10.01 16.53 -6.19
CA VAL A 236 9.81 17.11 -7.53
C VAL A 236 8.52 16.63 -8.20
N THR A 237 7.94 15.51 -7.77
CA THR A 237 6.75 14.93 -8.43
C THR A 237 5.45 15.43 -7.79
N THR A 238 5.34 15.40 -6.46
CA THR A 238 4.08 15.70 -5.77
C THR A 238 3.58 17.12 -5.93
N PRO A 239 4.45 18.20 -6.04
CA PRO A 239 3.98 19.54 -6.34
C PRO A 239 3.28 19.69 -7.70
N LEU A 240 3.62 18.82 -8.65
CA LEU A 240 3.02 18.81 -9.98
C LEU A 240 1.64 18.13 -10.01
N MET A 241 1.35 17.28 -9.03
CA MET A 241 0.10 16.51 -8.98
C MET A 241 -1.05 17.36 -8.43
N ARG A 242 -2.24 17.15 -8.95
CA ARG A 242 -3.47 17.84 -8.56
C ARG A 242 -3.69 17.81 -7.03
N GLN A 243 -4.15 18.93 -6.49
CA GLN A 243 -4.43 19.07 -5.05
C GLN A 243 -5.80 18.50 -4.65
N ASP A 244 -6.74 18.46 -5.57
CA ASP A 244 -8.12 17.98 -5.37
C ASP A 244 -8.26 16.46 -5.57
N LYS A 245 -7.14 15.74 -5.73
CA LYS A 245 -7.09 14.29 -5.93
C LYS A 245 -6.19 13.62 -4.88
N PRO A 246 -6.50 12.38 -4.48
CA PRO A 246 -5.63 11.61 -3.56
C PRO A 246 -4.35 11.18 -4.28
N ARG A 247 -3.24 11.11 -3.51
CA ARG A 247 -1.91 10.73 -3.96
C ARG A 247 -1.45 9.47 -3.25
N TYR A 248 -1.12 8.43 -3.99
CA TYR A 248 -0.79 7.12 -3.48
C TYR A 248 0.65 6.73 -3.81
N LEU A 249 1.50 6.46 -2.81
CA LEU A 249 2.85 5.91 -2.98
C LEU A 249 2.80 4.39 -2.84
N MET A 250 3.05 3.69 -3.95
CA MET A 250 2.86 2.25 -4.06
C MET A 250 3.99 1.45 -3.43
N GLY A 251 3.65 0.42 -2.66
CA GLY A 251 4.60 -0.57 -2.13
C GLY A 251 5.53 -0.07 -1.02
N VAL A 252 5.28 1.09 -0.44
CA VAL A 252 6.10 1.75 0.59
C VAL A 252 5.37 1.69 1.94
N GLY A 253 5.97 1.40 3.05
CA GLY A 253 7.29 0.88 3.33
C GLY A 253 7.53 0.81 4.83
N LYS A 254 8.73 1.20 5.25
CA LYS A 254 9.10 1.30 6.67
C LYS A 254 8.38 2.47 7.34
N PRO A 255 8.24 2.48 8.69
CA PRO A 255 7.65 3.63 9.38
C PRO A 255 8.29 4.99 9.00
N SER A 256 9.61 5.05 8.85
CA SER A 256 10.32 6.26 8.40
C SER A 256 9.98 6.68 6.97
N ASP A 257 9.72 5.71 6.08
CA ASP A 257 9.32 6.00 4.70
C ASP A 257 7.90 6.57 4.65
N LEU A 258 7.02 6.10 5.55
CA LEU A 258 5.65 6.60 5.66
C LEU A 258 5.63 8.04 6.14
N VAL A 259 6.37 8.35 7.22
CA VAL A 259 6.46 9.72 7.76
C VAL A 259 7.06 10.67 6.72
N GLY A 260 8.19 10.30 6.11
CA GLY A 260 8.82 11.11 5.06
C GLY A 260 7.99 11.24 3.78
N GLY A 261 7.18 10.23 3.43
CA GLY A 261 6.24 10.30 2.30
C GLY A 261 5.07 11.26 2.58
N VAL A 262 4.51 11.24 3.80
CA VAL A 262 3.48 12.19 4.24
C VAL A 262 4.04 13.62 4.26
N ALA A 263 5.28 13.81 4.78
CA ALA A 263 5.99 15.09 4.73
C ALA A 263 6.07 15.67 3.31
N ARG A 264 6.06 14.81 2.29
CA ARG A 264 6.16 15.15 0.87
C ARG A 264 4.83 15.09 0.11
N GLY A 265 3.71 15.09 0.83
CA GLY A 265 2.38 15.25 0.25
C GLY A 265 1.72 13.97 -0.26
N ILE A 266 2.10 12.80 0.24
CA ILE A 266 1.44 11.52 -0.05
C ILE A 266 0.30 11.27 0.93
N ASP A 267 -0.83 10.78 0.41
CA ASP A 267 -2.06 10.52 1.17
C ASP A 267 -2.27 9.03 1.49
N MET A 268 -1.79 8.11 0.64
CA MET A 268 -2.10 6.68 0.71
C MET A 268 -0.83 5.84 0.55
N PHE A 269 -0.77 4.72 1.28
CA PHE A 269 0.36 3.79 1.26
C PHE A 269 -0.13 2.35 1.38
N ASP A 270 0.64 1.42 0.81
CA ASP A 270 0.54 -0.01 1.07
C ASP A 270 1.91 -0.63 1.20
N CYS A 271 2.05 -1.67 1.97
CA CYS A 271 3.23 -2.52 1.96
C CYS A 271 2.95 -3.86 2.65
N VAL A 272 3.58 -4.92 2.18
CA VAL A 272 3.56 -6.23 2.85
C VAL A 272 4.45 -6.26 4.11
N LEU A 273 5.26 -5.22 4.32
CA LEU A 273 6.30 -5.20 5.36
C LEU A 273 5.76 -5.48 6.77
N PRO A 274 4.68 -4.83 7.27
CA PRO A 274 4.22 -5.07 8.64
C PRO A 274 3.88 -6.54 8.89
N THR A 275 3.14 -7.19 8.00
CA THR A 275 2.79 -8.61 8.15
C THR A 275 3.96 -9.54 7.80
N ARG A 276 4.84 -9.17 6.86
CA ARG A 276 6.05 -9.94 6.55
C ARG A 276 7.00 -9.94 7.74
N SER A 277 7.30 -8.79 8.31
CA SER A 277 8.14 -8.65 9.50
C SER A 277 7.54 -9.37 10.71
N GLY A 278 6.24 -9.25 10.95
CA GLY A 278 5.55 -9.98 12.01
C GLY A 278 5.74 -11.49 11.88
N ARG A 279 5.59 -12.03 10.67
CA ARG A 279 5.80 -13.47 10.41
C ARG A 279 7.26 -13.92 10.50
N THR A 280 8.20 -13.00 10.53
CA THR A 280 9.64 -13.31 10.70
C THR A 280 10.18 -12.91 12.08
N GLY A 281 9.30 -12.64 13.05
CA GLY A 281 9.66 -12.37 14.43
C GLY A 281 10.10 -10.93 14.73
N GLN A 282 9.77 -9.98 13.83
CA GLN A 282 10.08 -8.56 14.02
C GLN A 282 8.82 -7.75 14.29
N GLY A 283 8.81 -7.02 15.42
CA GLY A 283 7.82 -6.00 15.74
C GLY A 283 8.35 -4.59 15.47
N PHE A 284 7.49 -3.69 14.99
CA PHE A 284 7.79 -2.27 14.89
C PHE A 284 7.25 -1.55 16.12
N THR A 285 8.08 -0.75 16.77
CA THR A 285 7.68 0.01 17.96
C THR A 285 7.97 1.49 17.76
N ARG A 286 7.47 2.32 18.67
CA ARG A 286 7.78 3.76 18.68
C ARG A 286 9.27 4.06 18.84
N ARG A 287 10.03 3.11 19.38
CA ARG A 287 11.49 3.19 19.57
C ARG A 287 12.29 2.41 18.50
N GLY A 288 11.64 1.98 17.42
CA GLY A 288 12.29 1.24 16.34
C GLY A 288 11.91 -0.24 16.29
N PRO A 289 12.53 -1.01 15.37
CA PRO A 289 12.23 -2.42 15.20
C PRO A 289 12.81 -3.28 16.31
N VAL A 290 12.03 -4.22 16.83
CA VAL A 290 12.42 -5.20 17.84
C VAL A 290 12.43 -6.60 17.22
N ASN A 291 13.55 -7.31 17.32
CA ASN A 291 13.64 -8.69 16.83
C ASN A 291 13.45 -9.68 17.99
N LEU A 292 12.27 -10.24 18.09
CA LEU A 292 11.91 -11.18 19.17
C LEU A 292 12.60 -12.54 19.08
N LYS A 293 13.43 -12.80 18.08
CA LYS A 293 14.31 -14.00 18.03
C LYS A 293 15.45 -13.93 19.04
N ASN A 294 15.83 -12.72 19.45
CA ASN A 294 16.97 -12.48 20.31
C ASN A 294 16.72 -13.01 21.73
N ALA A 295 17.69 -13.75 22.29
CA ALA A 295 17.61 -14.38 23.62
C ALA A 295 17.38 -13.36 24.77
N ARG A 296 17.74 -12.09 24.57
CA ARG A 296 17.48 -11.00 25.54
C ARG A 296 16.00 -10.85 25.93
N HIS A 297 15.09 -11.41 25.14
CA HIS A 297 13.65 -11.33 25.40
C HIS A 297 13.09 -12.53 26.14
N ALA A 298 13.91 -13.58 26.41
CA ALA A 298 13.43 -14.83 26.98
C ALA A 298 12.78 -14.67 28.35
N ASP A 299 13.28 -13.76 29.18
CA ASP A 299 12.80 -13.50 30.53
C ASP A 299 12.16 -12.09 30.69
N ASP A 300 11.90 -11.36 29.59
CA ASP A 300 11.37 -10.01 29.62
C ASP A 300 9.85 -10.00 29.80
N PRO A 301 9.29 -9.62 30.99
CA PRO A 301 7.87 -9.59 31.25
C PRO A 301 7.16 -8.35 30.66
N ARG A 302 7.91 -7.38 30.12
CA ARG A 302 7.33 -6.14 29.58
C ARG A 302 6.64 -6.40 28.24
N PRO A 303 5.67 -5.56 27.87
CA PRO A 303 5.06 -5.62 26.55
C PRO A 303 6.05 -5.29 25.42
N LEU A 304 5.71 -5.61 24.18
CA LEU A 304 6.54 -5.28 23.03
C LEU A 304 6.73 -3.76 22.88
N ASP A 305 5.67 -2.99 23.08
CA ASP A 305 5.66 -1.52 23.12
C ASP A 305 4.69 -1.08 24.23
N GLU A 306 5.20 -0.38 25.24
CA GLU A 306 4.44 0.02 26.45
C GLU A 306 3.35 1.03 26.14
N ALA A 307 3.50 1.82 25.08
CA ALA A 307 2.50 2.79 24.64
C ALA A 307 1.48 2.24 23.64
N CYS A 308 1.56 0.94 23.31
CA CYS A 308 0.67 0.30 22.33
C CYS A 308 -0.49 -0.42 23.03
N SER A 309 -1.72 -0.12 22.59
CA SER A 309 -2.94 -0.72 23.14
C SER A 309 -3.40 -2.00 22.43
N CYS A 310 -2.67 -2.49 21.43
CA CYS A 310 -3.06 -3.69 20.69
C CYS A 310 -3.13 -4.93 21.59
N PRO A 311 -3.90 -5.98 21.22
CA PRO A 311 -4.01 -7.20 22.02
C PRO A 311 -2.68 -7.91 22.29
N ALA A 312 -1.70 -7.78 21.41
CA ALA A 312 -0.37 -8.37 21.64
C ALA A 312 0.36 -7.66 22.80
N CYS A 313 0.32 -6.32 22.86
CA CYS A 313 0.98 -5.55 23.92
C CYS A 313 0.20 -5.55 25.22
N SER A 314 -1.15 -5.50 25.16
CA SER A 314 -1.97 -5.40 26.38
C SER A 314 -2.11 -6.72 27.17
N ARG A 315 -1.79 -7.86 26.53
CA ARG A 315 -2.04 -9.20 27.13
C ARG A 315 -0.80 -10.07 27.25
N TYR A 316 0.25 -9.80 26.48
CA TYR A 316 1.39 -10.70 26.36
C TYR A 316 2.71 -9.97 26.55
N SER A 317 3.64 -10.65 27.19
CA SER A 317 5.01 -10.17 27.39
C SER A 317 5.91 -10.47 26.19
N ARG A 318 7.05 -9.78 26.11
CA ARG A 318 8.15 -10.11 25.18
C ARG A 318 8.62 -11.54 25.34
N ALA A 319 8.72 -12.03 26.59
CA ALA A 319 9.09 -13.40 26.90
C ALA A 319 8.13 -14.42 26.28
N TYR A 320 6.82 -14.18 26.39
CA TYR A 320 5.82 -15.07 25.78
C TYR A 320 5.88 -15.04 24.25
N LEU A 321 5.96 -13.85 23.65
CA LEU A 321 6.09 -13.71 22.19
C LEU A 321 7.38 -14.35 21.66
N HIS A 322 8.51 -14.21 22.40
CA HIS A 322 9.77 -14.90 22.10
C HIS A 322 9.60 -16.42 22.17
N HIS A 323 9.00 -16.92 23.26
CA HIS A 323 8.72 -18.36 23.42
C HIS A 323 7.88 -18.91 22.26
N LEU A 324 6.76 -18.27 21.94
CA LEU A 324 5.89 -18.70 20.83
C LEU A 324 6.64 -18.72 19.50
N PHE A 325 7.50 -17.72 19.25
CA PHE A 325 8.28 -17.66 18.03
C PHE A 325 9.31 -18.81 17.96
N LYS A 326 10.00 -19.09 19.09
CA LYS A 326 10.96 -20.21 19.18
C LYS A 326 10.29 -21.58 19.08
N ALA A 327 9.06 -21.70 19.56
CA ALA A 327 8.26 -22.91 19.46
C ALA A 327 7.56 -23.04 18.08
N GLU A 328 7.80 -22.09 17.16
CA GLU A 328 7.19 -22.05 15.82
C GLU A 328 5.64 -22.03 15.84
N GLU A 329 5.06 -21.52 16.93
CA GLU A 329 3.62 -21.42 17.07
C GLU A 329 3.02 -20.34 16.15
N VAL A 330 1.96 -20.70 15.43
CA VAL A 330 1.27 -19.78 14.50
C VAL A 330 0.79 -18.53 15.21
N LEU A 331 0.42 -18.62 16.48
CA LEU A 331 -0.03 -17.48 17.28
C LEU A 331 1.01 -16.36 17.36
N SER A 332 2.31 -16.66 17.35
CA SER A 332 3.35 -15.64 17.33
C SER A 332 3.26 -14.76 16.08
N LEU A 333 3.03 -15.39 14.93
CA LEU A 333 2.93 -14.71 13.63
C LEU A 333 1.67 -13.83 13.58
N MET A 334 0.57 -14.33 14.14
CA MET A 334 -0.70 -13.60 14.24
C MET A 334 -0.56 -12.37 15.13
N LEU A 335 -0.03 -12.53 16.35
CA LEU A 335 0.11 -11.44 17.32
C LEU A 335 1.06 -10.35 16.81
N LEU A 336 2.20 -10.72 16.22
CA LEU A 336 3.15 -9.75 15.69
C LEU A 336 2.62 -9.03 14.43
N SER A 337 1.89 -9.74 13.57
CA SER A 337 1.24 -9.09 12.41
C SER A 337 0.17 -8.11 12.87
N TRP A 338 -0.61 -8.48 13.89
CA TRP A 338 -1.62 -7.60 14.48
C TRP A 338 -0.98 -6.36 15.10
N HIS A 339 0.05 -6.55 15.95
CA HIS A 339 0.79 -5.44 16.53
C HIS A 339 1.33 -4.49 15.47
N ASN A 340 2.03 -5.01 14.46
CA ASN A 340 2.63 -4.18 13.42
C ASN A 340 1.58 -3.38 12.64
N LEU A 341 0.46 -3.99 12.27
CA LEU A 341 -0.62 -3.26 11.59
C LEU A 341 -1.27 -2.22 12.50
N HIS A 342 -1.48 -2.54 13.78
CA HIS A 342 -2.01 -1.57 14.75
C HIS A 342 -1.06 -0.36 14.88
N TYR A 343 0.24 -0.59 15.04
CA TYR A 343 1.25 0.47 15.08
C TYR A 343 1.23 1.34 13.80
N TYR A 344 1.08 0.73 12.62
CA TYR A 344 0.99 1.49 11.37
C TYR A 344 -0.27 2.35 11.29
N GLN A 345 -1.40 1.87 11.79
CA GLN A 345 -2.64 2.66 11.85
C GLN A 345 -2.55 3.79 12.89
N ASP A 346 -1.94 3.54 14.06
CA ASP A 346 -1.64 4.56 15.05
C ASP A 346 -0.75 5.66 14.45
N LEU A 347 0.32 5.27 13.75
CA LEU A 347 1.23 6.19 13.07
C LEU A 347 0.46 7.11 12.09
N MET A 348 -0.45 6.56 11.28
CA MET A 348 -1.29 7.34 10.39
C MET A 348 -2.24 8.27 11.16
N ALA A 349 -2.83 7.80 12.25
CA ALA A 349 -3.72 8.61 13.06
C ALA A 349 -2.98 9.78 13.74
N ASP A 350 -1.76 9.54 14.23
CA ASP A 350 -0.91 10.56 14.84
C ASP A 350 -0.53 11.63 13.82
N MET A 351 -0.11 11.23 12.61
CA MET A 351 0.18 12.16 11.52
C MET A 351 -1.02 13.01 11.13
N ARG A 352 -2.24 12.41 11.03
CA ARG A 352 -3.46 13.18 10.77
C ARG A 352 -3.70 14.26 11.83
N ARG A 353 -3.54 13.92 13.12
CA ARG A 353 -3.69 14.88 14.22
C ARG A 353 -2.64 15.99 14.17
N ALA A 354 -1.38 15.65 13.89
CA ALA A 354 -0.30 16.61 13.79
C ALA A 354 -0.52 17.60 12.63
N ILE A 355 -0.98 17.12 11.47
CA ILE A 355 -1.31 18.00 10.32
C ILE A 355 -2.48 18.93 10.66
N GLU A 356 -3.56 18.42 11.28
CA GLU A 356 -4.70 19.24 11.68
C GLU A 356 -4.35 20.31 12.73
N ALA A 357 -3.35 20.02 13.57
CA ALA A 357 -2.85 20.95 14.59
C ALA A 357 -1.78 21.92 14.08
N GLY A 358 -1.25 21.75 12.86
CA GLY A 358 -0.13 22.55 12.34
C GLY A 358 1.20 22.27 13.06
N THR A 359 1.42 21.04 13.52
CA THR A 359 2.60 20.60 14.31
C THR A 359 3.31 19.41 13.68
N PHE A 360 3.14 19.22 12.37
CA PHE A 360 3.66 18.03 11.70
C PHE A 360 5.20 17.97 11.70
N ALA A 361 5.87 19.12 11.55
CA ALA A 361 7.33 19.17 11.61
C ALA A 361 7.88 18.73 12.99
N ASP A 362 7.24 19.15 14.08
CA ASP A 362 7.61 18.74 15.44
C ASP A 362 7.34 17.24 15.66
N TYR A 363 6.23 16.74 15.10
CA TYR A 363 5.90 15.34 15.13
C TYR A 363 6.97 14.48 14.40
N GLU A 364 7.37 14.87 13.19
CA GLU A 364 8.42 14.20 12.40
C GLU A 364 9.76 14.19 13.16
N ALA A 365 10.18 15.32 13.70
CA ALA A 365 11.39 15.41 14.49
C ALA A 365 11.36 14.48 15.72
N ASN A 366 10.26 14.51 16.48
CA ASN A 366 10.07 13.62 17.61
C ASN A 366 10.03 12.13 17.22
N PHE A 367 9.36 11.79 16.12
CA PHE A 367 9.35 10.44 15.57
C PHE A 367 10.78 9.93 15.30
N HIS A 368 11.61 10.72 14.62
CA HIS A 368 12.99 10.34 14.34
C HIS A 368 13.84 10.23 15.60
N ALA A 369 13.67 11.15 16.56
CA ALA A 369 14.36 11.08 17.85
C ALA A 369 13.99 9.80 18.62
N MET A 370 12.72 9.44 18.68
CA MET A 370 12.25 8.21 19.32
C MET A 370 12.80 6.95 18.62
N GLN A 371 12.79 6.91 17.28
CA GLN A 371 13.34 5.79 16.51
C GLN A 371 14.86 5.64 16.73
N ALA A 372 15.59 6.74 16.89
CA ALA A 372 17.03 6.74 17.15
C ALA A 372 17.40 6.22 18.55
N MET A 373 16.49 6.24 19.51
CA MET A 373 16.72 5.67 20.85
C MET A 373 16.93 4.15 20.82
N GLY A 374 16.36 3.48 19.81
CA GLY A 374 16.40 2.02 19.71
C GLY A 374 15.55 1.33 20.78
N ASP A 375 15.61 -0.01 20.81
CA ASP A 375 14.86 -0.82 21.76
C ASP A 375 15.24 -0.49 23.22
N ILE A 376 14.34 -0.78 24.14
CA ILE A 376 14.57 -0.62 25.59
C ILE A 376 15.71 -1.54 26.06
N GLU A 377 16.42 -1.10 27.12
CA GLU A 377 17.50 -1.89 27.69
C GLU A 377 17.00 -3.27 28.15
N PRO A 378 17.84 -4.33 28.02
CA PRO A 378 17.56 -5.65 28.60
C PRO A 378 17.39 -5.56 30.11
N LEU A 379 16.63 -6.52 30.66
CA LEU A 379 16.56 -6.72 32.12
C LEU A 379 17.80 -7.46 32.61
#